data_ee6186fad66f12b0cd9d76ec96a60c2f
#
_entry.id   ee6186fad66f12b0cd9d76ec96a60c2f
#
_cell.length_a   1.000
_cell.length_b   1.000
_cell.length_c   1.000
_cell.angle_alpha   90.00
_cell.angle_beta   90.00
_cell.angle_gamma   90.00
#
_symmetry.space_group_name_H-M   'P 1'
#
loop_
_entity.id
_entity.type
_entity.pdbx_description
1 polymer ?
#
loop_
_entity_poly.entity_id
_entity_poly.type
_entity_poly.pdbx_seq_one_letter_code
_entity_poly.pdbx_strand_id
1 'polypeptide(L)'
;MDKISNMDNTTKKVIFLDIDGTLAIPGETVPVPSALDVIRKARKKGHYVFLCTGRSYCLMLHFMEFGFDGAVASAGGYIFSGDQVIYDCPMTEEQKQKAMRVFKENGVFRTIECKDGAYTDTEFTDYILKHTKGNVSSEMLRWQKQLRDALGFRPMEEYPGAPAYKLILMSPSMKNLDLCRPALEEEFQFCIQDITEHYVNCELINRKFNKGTAVRQVCEHLGIPIENSIGFGDSMNDKEMLETVGLGICMANGNEQMKQLADDVCPAVTEDGIQKAFLKYHLV
;
A
#
# COMPACT_ATOMS: atom_id res chain seq x y z
N MET A 1 1.30 -25.99 14.88
CA MET A 1 0.05 -25.83 15.63
C MET A 1 -0.87 -25.00 14.74
N ASP A 2 -2.07 -25.47 14.55
CA ASP A 2 -3.03 -24.88 13.63
C ASP A 2 -3.52 -23.55 14.22
N LYS A 3 -3.04 -22.42 13.69
CA LYS A 3 -3.41 -21.06 14.15
C LYS A 3 -4.93 -20.83 14.08
N ILE A 4 -5.58 -21.54 13.17
CA ILE A 4 -7.03 -21.44 12.89
C ILE A 4 -7.86 -22.04 14.03
N SER A 5 -7.43 -23.16 14.61
CA SER A 5 -8.17 -23.88 15.66
C SER A 5 -8.16 -23.17 17.02
N ASN A 6 -7.29 -22.19 17.22
CA ASN A 6 -7.10 -21.48 18.49
C ASN A 6 -7.73 -20.07 18.52
N MET A 7 -8.48 -19.67 17.51
CA MET A 7 -9.13 -18.35 17.50
C MET A 7 -10.32 -18.33 18.46
N ASP A 8 -10.15 -17.65 19.58
CA ASP A 8 -11.26 -17.36 20.49
C ASP A 8 -12.22 -16.35 19.85
N ASN A 9 -13.44 -16.79 19.58
CA ASN A 9 -14.50 -15.99 18.96
C ASN A 9 -15.12 -14.94 19.90
N THR A 10 -14.75 -14.94 21.18
CA THR A 10 -15.26 -14.00 22.19
C THR A 10 -14.38 -12.77 22.35
N THR A 11 -13.12 -12.81 21.85
CA THR A 11 -12.17 -11.72 21.98
C THR A 11 -12.28 -10.72 20.83
N LYS A 12 -12.07 -9.43 21.17
CA LYS A 12 -11.96 -8.38 20.16
C LYS A 12 -10.75 -8.64 19.25
N LYS A 13 -10.95 -8.47 17.96
CA LYS A 13 -9.93 -8.61 16.93
C LYS A 13 -9.60 -7.25 16.30
N VAL A 14 -8.38 -7.10 15.79
CA VAL A 14 -8.04 -6.05 14.86
C VAL A 14 -7.75 -6.67 13.49
N ILE A 15 -8.43 -6.14 12.47
CA ILE A 15 -8.43 -6.68 11.11
C ILE A 15 -7.78 -5.65 10.20
N PHE A 16 -6.74 -6.05 9.49
CA PHE A 16 -6.01 -5.23 8.54
C PHE A 16 -6.33 -5.67 7.12
N LEU A 17 -6.77 -4.73 6.29
CA LEU A 17 -7.15 -4.99 4.90
C LEU A 17 -6.25 -4.16 3.98
N ASP A 18 -5.51 -4.81 3.08
CA ASP A 18 -4.95 -4.10 1.95
C ASP A 18 -6.07 -3.61 1.02
N ILE A 19 -5.77 -2.66 0.13
CA ILE A 19 -6.76 -2.06 -0.77
C ILE A 19 -6.78 -2.76 -2.12
N ASP A 20 -5.68 -2.65 -2.86
CA ASP A 20 -5.62 -3.04 -4.27
C ASP A 20 -5.50 -4.55 -4.44
N GLY A 21 -6.50 -5.19 -5.03
CA GLY A 21 -6.54 -6.66 -5.16
C GLY A 21 -7.06 -7.40 -3.92
N THR A 22 -7.34 -6.68 -2.83
CA THR A 22 -7.86 -7.23 -1.58
C THR A 22 -9.25 -6.68 -1.24
N LEU A 23 -9.35 -5.40 -0.91
CA LEU A 23 -10.60 -4.72 -0.58
C LEU A 23 -11.33 -4.18 -1.81
N ALA A 24 -10.58 -3.75 -2.81
CA ALA A 24 -11.04 -3.20 -4.07
C ALA A 24 -10.36 -3.89 -5.26
N ILE A 25 -11.06 -3.95 -6.38
CA ILE A 25 -10.45 -4.39 -7.64
C ILE A 25 -9.34 -3.40 -8.01
N PRO A 26 -8.15 -3.88 -8.45
CA PRO A 26 -7.04 -2.99 -8.75
C PRO A 26 -7.41 -1.84 -9.69
N GLY A 27 -7.13 -0.61 -9.25
CA GLY A 27 -7.47 0.62 -9.97
C GLY A 27 -8.87 1.17 -9.74
N GLU A 28 -9.74 0.47 -8.98
CA GLU A 28 -11.02 1.02 -8.55
C GLU A 28 -10.84 1.92 -7.31
N THR A 29 -11.77 2.85 -7.16
CA THR A 29 -11.78 3.81 -6.05
C THR A 29 -12.78 3.45 -4.95
N VAL A 30 -13.49 2.35 -5.12
CA VAL A 30 -14.53 1.90 -4.19
C VAL A 30 -14.30 0.45 -3.77
N PRO A 31 -14.52 0.11 -2.50
CA PRO A 31 -14.48 -1.27 -2.03
C PRO A 31 -15.58 -2.13 -2.66
N VAL A 32 -15.34 -3.43 -2.74
CA VAL A 32 -16.36 -4.40 -3.14
C VAL A 32 -17.55 -4.33 -2.17
N PRO A 33 -18.81 -4.20 -2.64
CA PRO A 33 -19.98 -4.00 -1.77
C PRO A 33 -20.17 -5.08 -0.70
N SER A 34 -19.90 -6.34 -1.03
CA SER A 34 -19.98 -7.48 -0.09
C SER A 34 -18.99 -7.36 1.07
N ALA A 35 -17.79 -6.82 0.82
CA ALA A 35 -16.80 -6.55 1.87
C ALA A 35 -17.30 -5.47 2.84
N LEU A 36 -17.89 -4.39 2.34
CA LEU A 36 -18.42 -3.31 3.18
C LEU A 36 -19.52 -3.78 4.15
N ASP A 37 -20.38 -4.70 3.73
CA ASP A 37 -21.41 -5.25 4.60
C ASP A 37 -20.83 -6.00 5.79
N VAL A 38 -19.85 -6.88 5.56
CA VAL A 38 -19.23 -7.64 6.65
C VAL A 38 -18.30 -6.79 7.51
N ILE A 39 -17.62 -5.79 6.97
CA ILE A 39 -16.84 -4.81 7.74
C ILE A 39 -17.73 -4.09 8.75
N ARG A 40 -18.90 -3.58 8.31
CA ARG A 40 -19.86 -2.92 9.21
C ARG A 40 -20.38 -3.85 10.32
N LYS A 41 -20.63 -5.12 9.99
CA LYS A 41 -21.06 -6.14 10.96
C LYS A 41 -19.96 -6.46 11.96
N ALA A 42 -18.74 -6.68 11.52
CA ALA A 42 -17.59 -6.93 12.38
C ALA A 42 -17.33 -5.77 13.37
N ARG A 43 -17.39 -4.53 12.89
CA ARG A 43 -17.27 -3.35 13.75
C ARG A 43 -18.41 -3.26 14.78
N LYS A 44 -19.66 -3.56 14.40
CA LYS A 44 -20.79 -3.64 15.35
C LYS A 44 -20.59 -4.73 16.40
N LYS A 45 -19.87 -5.79 16.09
CA LYS A 45 -19.52 -6.88 17.01
C LYS A 45 -18.34 -6.49 17.94
N GLY A 46 -17.74 -5.33 17.71
CA GLY A 46 -16.69 -4.75 18.55
C GLY A 46 -15.27 -5.00 18.05
N HIS A 47 -15.09 -5.57 16.86
CA HIS A 47 -13.80 -5.66 16.20
C HIS A 47 -13.38 -4.30 15.63
N TYR A 48 -12.06 -4.09 15.48
CA TYR A 48 -11.49 -2.95 14.79
C TYR A 48 -11.10 -3.35 13.37
N VAL A 49 -11.36 -2.48 12.40
CA VAL A 49 -10.99 -2.72 11.00
C VAL A 49 -10.19 -1.55 10.47
N PHE A 50 -8.96 -1.83 10.08
CA PHE A 50 -7.99 -0.87 9.56
C PHE A 50 -7.67 -1.14 8.10
N LEU A 51 -7.48 -0.08 7.33
CA LEU A 51 -6.78 -0.17 6.05
C LEU A 51 -5.28 -0.35 6.31
N CYS A 52 -4.60 -1.15 5.46
CA CYS A 52 -3.15 -1.33 5.55
C CYS A 52 -2.55 -1.35 4.13
N THR A 53 -2.18 -0.17 3.62
CA THR A 53 -1.92 0.04 2.20
C THR A 53 -0.57 0.69 1.91
N GLY A 54 -0.01 0.39 0.73
CA GLY A 54 1.11 1.13 0.14
C GLY A 54 0.72 2.53 -0.38
N ARG A 55 -0.57 2.81 -0.55
CA ARG A 55 -1.03 4.15 -0.98
C ARG A 55 -0.66 5.20 0.07
N SER A 56 -0.28 6.39 -0.38
CA SER A 56 -0.09 7.54 0.49
C SER A 56 -1.42 8.03 1.08
N TYR A 57 -1.33 8.82 2.13
CA TYR A 57 -2.51 9.34 2.84
C TYR A 57 -3.50 10.02 1.90
N CYS A 58 -3.04 10.93 1.03
CA CYS A 58 -3.93 11.63 0.09
C CYS A 58 -4.64 10.68 -0.89
N LEU A 59 -3.99 9.57 -1.29
CA LEU A 59 -4.53 8.61 -2.25
C LEU A 59 -5.49 7.59 -1.62
N MET A 60 -5.43 7.41 -0.29
CA MET A 60 -6.30 6.45 0.40
C MET A 60 -7.42 7.11 1.20
N LEU A 61 -7.35 8.42 1.46
CA LEU A 61 -8.23 9.12 2.40
C LEU A 61 -9.73 8.93 2.09
N HIS A 62 -10.10 8.94 0.82
CA HIS A 62 -11.49 8.73 0.39
C HIS A 62 -12.05 7.35 0.82
N PHE A 63 -11.20 6.32 1.01
CA PHE A 63 -11.67 5.04 1.53
C PHE A 63 -12.15 5.13 2.98
N MET A 64 -11.70 6.10 3.76
CA MET A 64 -12.18 6.27 5.15
C MET A 64 -13.67 6.59 5.23
N GLU A 65 -14.27 7.15 4.18
CA GLU A 65 -15.71 7.41 4.09
C GLU A 65 -16.56 6.14 4.16
N PHE A 66 -15.98 4.98 3.84
CA PHE A 66 -16.65 3.68 3.94
C PHE A 66 -16.69 3.11 5.35
N GLY A 67 -16.06 3.77 6.33
CA GLY A 67 -16.23 3.49 7.75
C GLY A 67 -15.21 2.51 8.32
N PHE A 68 -13.92 2.84 8.26
CA PHE A 68 -12.82 2.16 8.94
C PHE A 68 -12.48 2.84 10.27
N ASP A 69 -11.82 2.13 11.18
CA ASP A 69 -11.41 2.66 12.49
C ASP A 69 -10.10 3.45 12.41
N GLY A 70 -9.33 3.23 11.35
CA GLY A 70 -8.07 3.90 11.09
C GLY A 70 -7.36 3.33 9.86
N ALA A 71 -6.15 3.77 9.62
CA ALA A 71 -5.36 3.27 8.51
C ALA A 71 -3.85 3.31 8.76
N VAL A 72 -3.18 2.38 8.10
CA VAL A 72 -1.75 2.35 7.84
C VAL A 72 -1.56 2.78 6.38
N ALA A 73 -1.02 3.96 6.15
CA ALA A 73 -0.73 4.53 4.83
C ALA A 73 0.78 4.50 4.55
N SER A 74 1.15 4.67 3.27
CA SER A 74 2.54 4.69 2.80
C SER A 74 3.36 3.49 3.31
N ALA A 75 2.76 2.29 3.27
CA ALA A 75 3.37 1.04 3.73
C ALA A 75 3.84 1.05 5.21
N GLY A 76 3.28 1.90 6.06
CA GLY A 76 3.64 2.03 7.48
C GLY A 76 4.26 3.37 7.87
N GLY A 77 4.51 4.26 6.91
CA GLY A 77 5.10 5.58 7.19
C GLY A 77 4.16 6.55 7.89
N TYR A 78 2.85 6.33 7.78
CA TYR A 78 1.84 7.12 8.46
C TYR A 78 0.69 6.24 8.97
N ILE A 79 0.41 6.32 10.28
CA ILE A 79 -0.60 5.47 10.95
C ILE A 79 -1.49 6.35 11.80
N PHE A 80 -2.80 6.14 11.70
CA PHE A 80 -3.79 6.86 12.53
C PHE A 80 -4.98 5.96 12.90
N SER A 81 -5.65 6.30 14.02
CA SER A 81 -6.89 5.70 14.51
C SER A 81 -7.86 6.80 14.89
N GLY A 82 -9.01 6.88 14.20
CA GLY A 82 -9.88 8.03 14.31
C GLY A 82 -9.11 9.32 14.03
N ASP A 83 -9.15 10.28 14.95
CA ASP A 83 -8.42 11.55 14.84
C ASP A 83 -7.00 11.50 15.44
N GLN A 84 -6.58 10.38 15.99
CA GLN A 84 -5.28 10.24 16.64
C GLN A 84 -4.22 9.68 15.71
N VAL A 85 -3.12 10.40 15.56
CA VAL A 85 -1.92 9.92 14.86
C VAL A 85 -1.13 9.01 15.80
N ILE A 86 -0.91 7.77 15.38
CA ILE A 86 -0.14 6.75 16.12
C ILE A 86 1.34 6.84 15.74
N TYR A 87 1.62 7.01 14.46
CA TYR A 87 2.99 7.07 13.92
C TYR A 87 3.07 8.01 12.72
N ASP A 88 4.10 8.83 12.68
CA ASP A 88 4.37 9.78 11.60
C ASP A 88 5.87 9.82 11.32
N CYS A 89 6.30 9.23 10.21
CA CYS A 89 7.71 9.07 9.85
C CYS A 89 7.96 9.44 8.38
N PRO A 90 7.90 10.72 8.03
CA PRO A 90 8.34 11.16 6.71
C PRO A 90 9.84 11.01 6.54
N MET A 91 10.32 11.08 5.31
CA MET A 91 11.74 11.23 5.00
C MET A 91 12.28 12.49 5.68
N THR A 92 13.50 12.42 6.22
CA THR A 92 14.19 13.64 6.63
C THR A 92 14.48 14.51 5.40
N GLU A 93 14.69 15.80 5.62
CA GLU A 93 15.03 16.71 4.51
C GLU A 93 16.29 16.28 3.79
N GLU A 94 17.30 15.81 4.52
CA GLU A 94 18.54 15.27 3.96
C GLU A 94 18.29 14.03 3.09
N GLN A 95 17.52 13.06 3.59
CA GLN A 95 17.13 11.85 2.86
C GLN A 95 16.39 12.19 1.56
N LYS A 96 15.42 13.09 1.66
CA LYS A 96 14.63 13.54 0.51
C LYS A 96 15.51 14.21 -0.55
N GLN A 97 16.31 15.19 -0.15
CA GLN A 97 17.19 15.92 -1.07
C GLN A 97 18.22 15.00 -1.72
N LYS A 98 18.82 14.08 -0.95
CA LYS A 98 19.76 13.09 -1.45
C LYS A 98 19.09 12.20 -2.51
N ALA A 99 17.91 11.62 -2.21
CA ALA A 99 17.18 10.78 -3.13
C ALA A 99 16.80 11.52 -4.41
N MET A 100 16.22 12.73 -4.27
CA MET A 100 15.82 13.55 -5.41
C MET A 100 16.97 13.89 -6.35
N ARG A 101 18.14 14.21 -5.78
CA ARG A 101 19.35 14.49 -6.57
C ARG A 101 19.85 13.25 -7.28
N VAL A 102 20.04 12.13 -6.54
CA VAL A 102 20.59 10.89 -7.08
C VAL A 102 19.74 10.37 -8.25
N PHE A 103 18.41 10.37 -8.12
CA PHE A 103 17.54 9.93 -9.21
C PHE A 103 17.60 10.85 -10.42
N LYS A 104 17.61 12.18 -10.20
CA LYS A 104 17.72 13.15 -11.29
C LYS A 104 19.03 12.98 -12.09
N GLU A 105 20.16 12.85 -11.39
CA GLU A 105 21.47 12.67 -11.99
C GLU A 105 21.59 11.39 -12.82
N ASN A 106 20.81 10.35 -12.48
CA ASN A 106 20.77 9.07 -13.17
C ASN A 106 19.59 8.92 -14.14
N GLY A 107 18.86 10.01 -14.45
CA GLY A 107 17.79 10.02 -15.42
C GLY A 107 16.56 9.20 -15.00
N VAL A 108 16.31 9.05 -13.71
CA VAL A 108 15.13 8.38 -13.16
C VAL A 108 14.07 9.44 -12.84
N PHE A 109 12.89 9.29 -13.39
CA PHE A 109 11.74 10.17 -13.14
C PHE A 109 11.12 9.84 -11.78
N ARG A 110 10.62 10.87 -11.08
CA ARG A 110 10.20 10.78 -9.69
C ARG A 110 8.78 11.29 -9.51
N THR A 111 8.07 10.65 -8.61
CA THR A 111 6.84 11.20 -8.02
C THR A 111 7.02 11.20 -6.50
N ILE A 112 6.89 12.37 -5.89
CA ILE A 112 6.92 12.53 -4.42
C ILE A 112 5.50 12.38 -3.90
N GLU A 113 5.30 11.47 -2.95
CA GLU A 113 4.01 11.32 -2.26
C GLU A 113 4.05 11.94 -0.86
N CYS A 114 3.13 12.87 -0.64
CA CYS A 114 2.93 13.63 0.60
C CYS A 114 1.53 13.38 1.17
N LYS A 115 1.20 14.00 2.31
CA LYS A 115 -0.17 13.94 2.86
C LYS A 115 -1.17 14.75 2.04
N ASP A 116 -0.75 15.85 1.45
CA ASP A 116 -1.59 16.82 0.74
C ASP A 116 -1.66 16.61 -0.76
N GLY A 117 -0.89 15.67 -1.29
CA GLY A 117 -0.85 15.35 -2.71
C GLY A 117 0.39 14.60 -3.15
N ALA A 118 0.48 14.37 -4.44
CA ALA A 118 1.64 13.78 -5.10
C ALA A 118 2.15 14.71 -6.20
N TYR A 119 3.47 14.80 -6.35
CA TYR A 119 4.13 15.72 -7.28
C TYR A 119 5.06 14.92 -8.19
N THR A 120 4.90 15.04 -9.50
CA THR A 120 5.55 14.17 -10.50
C THR A 120 6.37 14.93 -11.51
N ASP A 121 7.50 14.34 -11.93
CA ASP A 121 8.28 14.78 -13.09
C ASP A 121 7.43 14.60 -14.37
N THR A 122 7.01 15.69 -14.98
CA THR A 122 6.12 15.67 -16.15
C THR A 122 6.81 15.17 -17.43
N GLU A 123 8.13 15.23 -17.49
CA GLU A 123 8.95 14.77 -18.61
C GLU A 123 8.84 13.25 -18.85
N PHE A 124 8.40 12.48 -17.86
CA PHE A 124 8.15 11.05 -18.03
C PHE A 124 7.07 10.78 -19.08
N THR A 125 6.05 11.62 -19.16
CA THR A 125 5.01 11.52 -20.20
C THR A 125 5.62 11.65 -21.60
N ASP A 126 6.47 12.66 -21.80
CA ASP A 126 7.15 12.89 -23.07
C ASP A 126 8.11 11.74 -23.42
N TYR A 127 8.83 11.22 -22.40
CA TYR A 127 9.68 10.06 -22.53
C TYR A 127 8.90 8.84 -23.07
N ILE A 128 7.77 8.51 -22.47
CA ILE A 128 6.94 7.37 -22.87
C ILE A 128 6.41 7.56 -24.30
N LEU A 129 5.82 8.72 -24.60
CA LEU A 129 5.29 9.00 -25.94
C LEU A 129 6.35 8.85 -27.04
N LYS A 130 7.59 9.27 -26.76
CA LYS A 130 8.72 9.15 -27.69
C LYS A 130 9.15 7.70 -27.92
N HIS A 131 9.14 6.86 -26.87
CA HIS A 131 9.68 5.49 -26.94
C HIS A 131 8.62 4.43 -27.33
N THR A 132 7.35 4.69 -27.10
CA THR A 132 6.25 3.77 -27.47
C THR A 132 5.69 4.01 -28.88
N LYS A 133 6.22 4.97 -29.64
CA LYS A 133 5.74 5.37 -30.99
C LYS A 133 4.22 5.64 -31.03
N GLY A 134 3.67 6.15 -29.92
CA GLY A 134 2.23 6.41 -29.79
C GLY A 134 1.37 5.18 -29.44
N ASN A 135 1.92 3.97 -29.46
CA ASN A 135 1.24 2.77 -28.93
C ASN A 135 1.37 2.73 -27.40
N VAL A 136 0.66 3.61 -26.75
CA VAL A 136 0.56 3.62 -25.28
C VAL A 136 -0.42 2.54 -24.89
N SER A 137 -0.04 1.65 -23.96
CA SER A 137 -0.95 0.64 -23.44
C SER A 137 -2.19 1.31 -22.82
N SER A 138 -3.33 0.61 -22.83
CA SER A 138 -4.55 1.09 -22.18
C SER A 138 -4.34 1.39 -20.69
N GLU A 139 -3.40 0.68 -20.06
CA GLU A 139 -2.99 0.87 -18.68
C GLU A 139 -2.23 2.18 -18.47
N MET A 140 -1.32 2.53 -19.36
CA MET A 140 -0.61 3.81 -19.35
C MET A 140 -1.56 4.99 -19.59
N LEU A 141 -2.52 4.86 -20.53
CA LEU A 141 -3.55 5.88 -20.76
C LEU A 141 -4.47 6.04 -19.55
N ARG A 142 -4.80 4.93 -18.89
CA ARG A 142 -5.57 4.93 -17.64
C ARG A 142 -4.78 5.59 -16.51
N TRP A 143 -3.49 5.27 -16.39
CA TRP A 143 -2.58 5.90 -15.43
C TRP A 143 -2.43 7.40 -15.70
N GLN A 144 -2.24 7.84 -16.95
CA GLN A 144 -2.21 9.25 -17.32
C GLN A 144 -3.54 9.98 -17.04
N LYS A 145 -4.66 9.30 -17.22
CA LYS A 145 -5.98 9.85 -16.88
C LYS A 145 -6.15 9.96 -15.36
N GLN A 146 -5.74 8.96 -14.61
CA GLN A 146 -5.73 8.98 -13.16
C GLN A 146 -4.79 10.06 -12.60
N LEU A 147 -3.63 10.26 -13.23
CA LEU A 147 -2.71 11.36 -12.91
C LEU A 147 -3.38 12.74 -13.06
N ARG A 148 -4.17 12.91 -14.12
CA ARG A 148 -4.77 14.20 -14.46
C ARG A 148 -6.08 14.50 -13.72
N ASP A 149 -6.95 13.51 -13.60
CA ASP A 149 -8.38 13.77 -13.31
C ASP A 149 -8.85 13.33 -11.91
N ALA A 150 -8.16 12.39 -11.23
CA ALA A 150 -8.73 11.73 -10.05
C ALA A 150 -7.87 11.77 -8.78
N LEU A 151 -6.55 11.92 -8.84
CA LEU A 151 -5.67 11.67 -7.69
C LEU A 151 -4.85 12.88 -7.23
N GLY A 152 -5.08 14.08 -7.77
CA GLY A 152 -4.36 15.28 -7.31
C GLY A 152 -2.85 15.25 -7.56
N PHE A 153 -2.40 14.54 -8.60
CA PHE A 153 -1.02 14.61 -9.05
C PHE A 153 -0.74 15.98 -9.69
N ARG A 154 0.31 16.63 -9.24
CA ARG A 154 0.72 17.96 -9.68
C ARG A 154 2.12 17.89 -10.30
N PRO A 155 2.48 18.85 -11.15
CA PRO A 155 3.85 18.98 -11.62
C PRO A 155 4.85 19.11 -10.47
N MET A 156 6.06 18.56 -10.64
CA MET A 156 7.12 18.62 -9.63
C MET A 156 7.51 20.06 -9.27
N GLU A 157 7.34 20.99 -10.21
CA GLU A 157 7.61 22.42 -10.02
C GLU A 157 6.68 23.07 -8.99
N GLU A 158 5.50 22.48 -8.75
CA GLU A 158 4.54 22.95 -7.76
C GLU A 158 4.77 22.32 -6.37
N TYR A 159 5.77 21.45 -6.21
CA TYR A 159 6.04 20.81 -4.94
C TYR A 159 6.44 21.84 -3.86
N PRO A 160 5.64 21.97 -2.77
CA PRO A 160 5.85 23.03 -1.77
C PRO A 160 6.92 22.72 -0.74
N GLY A 161 7.66 21.60 -0.89
CA GLY A 161 8.61 21.14 0.13
C GLY A 161 7.97 20.37 1.29
N ALA A 162 6.72 19.90 1.15
CA ALA A 162 6.00 19.16 2.18
C ALA A 162 6.72 17.85 2.60
N PRO A 163 6.44 17.32 3.81
CA PRO A 163 6.98 16.04 4.25
C PRO A 163 6.61 14.91 3.28
N ALA A 164 7.62 14.19 2.77
CA ALA A 164 7.47 13.09 1.82
C ALA A 164 7.56 11.74 2.54
N TYR A 165 6.70 10.80 2.18
CA TYR A 165 6.66 9.47 2.80
C TYR A 165 7.19 8.37 1.89
N LYS A 166 6.99 8.54 0.58
CA LYS A 166 7.39 7.57 -0.43
C LYS A 166 7.74 8.31 -1.72
N LEU A 167 8.62 7.71 -2.52
CA LEU A 167 8.82 8.10 -3.92
C LEU A 167 8.36 6.95 -4.82
N ILE A 168 7.63 7.28 -5.88
CA ILE A 168 7.43 6.40 -7.02
C ILE A 168 8.46 6.79 -8.08
N LEU A 169 9.12 5.79 -8.63
CA LEU A 169 10.22 5.95 -9.57
C LEU A 169 9.83 5.30 -10.89
N MET A 170 9.92 6.08 -11.96
CA MET A 170 9.82 5.57 -13.32
C MET A 170 11.20 5.67 -13.97
N SER A 171 11.86 4.53 -14.08
CA SER A 171 13.22 4.45 -14.60
C SER A 171 13.22 3.94 -16.05
N PRO A 172 14.03 4.53 -16.94
CA PRO A 172 14.18 4.02 -18.30
C PRO A 172 14.69 2.57 -18.37
N SER A 173 15.42 2.12 -17.36
CA SER A 173 15.95 0.75 -17.31
C SER A 173 16.37 0.35 -15.89
N MET A 174 16.54 -0.95 -15.64
CA MET A 174 17.14 -1.45 -14.40
C MET A 174 18.53 -0.85 -14.15
N LYS A 175 19.33 -0.65 -15.19
CA LYS A 175 20.68 -0.06 -15.08
C LYS A 175 20.64 1.32 -14.43
N ASN A 176 19.67 2.17 -14.78
CA ASN A 176 19.54 3.51 -14.17
C ASN A 176 19.22 3.42 -12.67
N LEU A 177 18.35 2.47 -12.26
CA LEU A 177 18.06 2.23 -10.84
C LEU A 177 19.28 1.68 -10.10
N ASP A 178 20.02 0.75 -10.70
CA ASP A 178 21.18 0.12 -10.07
C ASP A 178 22.31 1.13 -9.82
N LEU A 179 22.44 2.18 -10.66
CA LEU A 179 23.35 3.29 -10.39
C LEU A 179 22.96 4.12 -9.16
N CYS A 180 21.66 4.14 -8.81
CA CYS A 180 21.18 4.87 -7.63
C CYS A 180 21.31 4.08 -6.33
N ARG A 181 21.31 2.74 -6.38
CA ARG A 181 21.29 1.87 -5.19
C ARG A 181 22.43 2.14 -4.20
N PRO A 182 23.71 2.20 -4.60
CA PRO A 182 24.79 2.34 -3.63
C PRO A 182 24.68 3.58 -2.72
N ALA A 183 24.02 4.62 -3.22
CA ALA A 183 23.84 5.85 -2.47
C ALA A 183 22.63 5.81 -1.51
N LEU A 184 21.64 4.94 -1.76
CA LEU A 184 20.33 5.02 -1.11
C LEU A 184 19.89 3.73 -0.40
N GLU A 185 20.44 2.57 -0.75
CA GLU A 185 19.96 1.26 -0.26
C GLU A 185 20.19 1.02 1.24
N GLU A 186 21.08 1.75 1.88
CA GLU A 186 21.27 1.68 3.34
C GLU A 186 20.03 2.19 4.08
N GLU A 187 19.42 3.26 3.57
CA GLU A 187 18.29 3.94 4.19
C GLU A 187 16.93 3.53 3.60
N PHE A 188 16.93 3.08 2.35
CA PHE A 188 15.71 2.82 1.58
C PHE A 188 15.67 1.42 0.99
N GLN A 189 14.47 0.90 0.85
CA GLN A 189 14.17 -0.29 0.08
C GLN A 189 13.68 0.13 -1.32
N PHE A 190 14.20 -0.53 -2.35
CA PHE A 190 13.74 -0.42 -3.74
C PHE A 190 12.76 -1.57 -4.02
N CYS A 191 11.49 -1.26 -4.08
CA CYS A 191 10.42 -2.23 -4.33
C CYS A 191 10.02 -2.16 -5.80
N ILE A 192 10.54 -3.08 -6.63
CA ILE A 192 10.17 -3.17 -8.04
C ILE A 192 8.72 -3.62 -8.14
N GLN A 193 7.89 -2.83 -8.82
CA GLN A 193 6.48 -3.11 -9.05
C GLN A 193 6.26 -3.74 -10.42
N ASP A 194 6.92 -3.20 -11.45
CA ASP A 194 6.78 -3.67 -12.82
C ASP A 194 8.05 -3.43 -13.63
N ILE A 195 8.31 -4.32 -14.58
CA ILE A 195 9.39 -4.19 -15.57
C ILE A 195 8.79 -4.39 -16.95
N THR A 196 8.84 -3.34 -17.75
CA THR A 196 8.38 -3.37 -19.14
C THR A 196 9.56 -3.21 -20.11
N GLU A 197 9.29 -3.27 -21.40
CA GLU A 197 10.30 -2.99 -22.44
C GLU A 197 10.82 -1.54 -22.39
N HIS A 198 10.01 -0.61 -21.85
CA HIS A 198 10.28 0.83 -21.97
C HIS A 198 10.58 1.51 -20.63
N TYR A 199 10.18 0.90 -19.50
CA TYR A 199 10.42 1.45 -18.17
C TYR A 199 10.38 0.39 -17.07
N VAL A 200 10.92 0.75 -15.93
CA VAL A 200 10.81 0.02 -14.67
C VAL A 200 10.07 0.91 -13.68
N ASN A 201 8.97 0.40 -13.13
CA ASN A 201 8.26 1.03 -12.02
C ASN A 201 8.82 0.51 -10.69
N CYS A 202 9.22 1.42 -9.81
CA CYS A 202 9.80 1.07 -8.52
C CYS A 202 9.30 2.04 -7.45
N GLU A 203 9.02 1.54 -6.26
CA GLU A 203 8.78 2.36 -5.08
C GLU A 203 10.04 2.44 -4.22
N LEU A 204 10.34 3.63 -3.72
CA LEU A 204 11.38 3.86 -2.72
C LEU A 204 10.72 4.06 -1.37
N ILE A 205 10.93 3.13 -0.45
CA ILE A 205 10.32 3.11 0.88
C ILE A 205 11.42 3.16 1.93
N ASN A 206 11.25 3.98 2.98
CA ASN A 206 12.18 4.06 4.09
C ASN A 206 12.22 2.72 4.84
N ARG A 207 13.42 2.21 5.17
CA ARG A 207 13.61 0.93 5.88
C ARG A 207 13.18 0.96 7.36
N LYS A 208 12.85 2.14 7.90
CA LYS A 208 12.42 2.29 9.31
C LYS A 208 11.06 1.66 9.60
N PHE A 209 10.25 1.40 8.59
CA PHE A 209 8.91 0.88 8.74
C PHE A 209 8.53 -0.07 7.59
N ASN A 210 7.52 -0.87 7.81
CA ASN A 210 6.81 -1.69 6.83
C ASN A 210 5.41 -2.00 7.36
N LYS A 211 4.56 -2.67 6.58
CA LYS A 211 3.20 -3.04 7.00
C LYS A 211 3.19 -3.91 8.27
N GLY A 212 4.20 -4.75 8.50
CA GLY A 212 4.29 -5.59 9.70
C GLY A 212 4.63 -4.79 10.96
N THR A 213 5.59 -3.86 10.91
CA THR A 213 5.87 -2.97 12.04
C THR A 213 4.66 -2.10 12.38
N ALA A 214 3.92 -1.64 11.38
CA ALA A 214 2.71 -0.86 11.56
C ALA A 214 1.59 -1.66 12.25
N VAL A 215 1.40 -2.93 11.90
CA VAL A 215 0.46 -3.83 12.57
C VAL A 215 0.77 -3.91 14.07
N ARG A 216 2.03 -4.07 14.47
CA ARG A 216 2.44 -4.10 15.88
C ARG A 216 2.09 -2.80 16.61
N GLN A 217 2.37 -1.65 15.98
CA GLN A 217 2.08 -0.34 16.57
C GLN A 217 0.58 -0.11 16.76
N VAL A 218 -0.27 -0.53 15.80
CA VAL A 218 -1.73 -0.45 15.95
C VAL A 218 -2.22 -1.38 17.04
N CYS A 219 -1.75 -2.62 17.11
CA CYS A 219 -2.11 -3.58 18.16
C CYS A 219 -1.73 -3.06 19.55
N GLU A 220 -0.53 -2.53 19.71
CA GLU A 220 -0.05 -1.91 20.95
C GLU A 220 -0.92 -0.71 21.35
N HIS A 221 -1.22 0.19 20.41
CA HIS A 221 -2.07 1.35 20.64
C HIS A 221 -3.48 0.97 21.13
N LEU A 222 -4.07 -0.09 20.56
CA LEU A 222 -5.39 -0.58 20.92
C LEU A 222 -5.40 -1.49 22.17
N GLY A 223 -4.23 -1.89 22.67
CA GLY A 223 -4.11 -2.86 23.75
C GLY A 223 -4.61 -4.26 23.37
N ILE A 224 -4.54 -4.63 22.08
CA ILE A 224 -4.97 -5.93 21.56
C ILE A 224 -3.72 -6.77 21.28
N PRO A 225 -3.62 -7.98 21.88
CA PRO A 225 -2.53 -8.91 21.58
C PRO A 225 -2.41 -9.22 20.09
N ILE A 226 -1.20 -9.36 19.58
CA ILE A 226 -0.93 -9.58 18.15
C ILE A 226 -1.61 -10.87 17.64
N GLU A 227 -1.75 -11.87 18.49
CA GLU A 227 -2.45 -13.14 18.21
C GLU A 227 -3.93 -12.93 17.88
N ASN A 228 -4.50 -11.80 18.27
CA ASN A 228 -5.85 -11.38 17.96
C ASN A 228 -5.94 -10.44 16.76
N SER A 229 -4.90 -10.39 15.93
CA SER A 229 -4.90 -9.64 14.68
C SER A 229 -5.08 -10.56 13.47
N ILE A 230 -5.72 -10.04 12.43
CA ILE A 230 -5.96 -10.73 11.15
C ILE A 230 -5.53 -9.79 10.03
N GLY A 231 -4.78 -10.28 9.06
CA GLY A 231 -4.35 -9.51 7.90
C GLY A 231 -4.84 -10.13 6.59
N PHE A 232 -5.30 -9.30 5.67
CA PHE A 232 -5.68 -9.68 4.32
C PHE A 232 -4.81 -8.95 3.31
N GLY A 233 -4.22 -9.68 2.36
CA GLY A 233 -3.38 -9.11 1.32
C GLY A 233 -3.30 -10.02 0.10
N ASP A 234 -2.70 -9.54 -0.99
CA ASP A 234 -2.57 -10.29 -2.24
C ASP A 234 -1.17 -10.21 -2.88
N SER A 235 -0.39 -9.23 -2.51
CA SER A 235 0.91 -8.96 -3.16
C SER A 235 2.09 -8.95 -2.18
N MET A 236 3.32 -8.99 -2.73
CA MET A 236 4.54 -9.10 -1.91
C MET A 236 4.76 -7.93 -0.95
N ASN A 237 4.09 -6.79 -1.16
CA ASN A 237 4.13 -5.66 -0.23
C ASN A 237 3.34 -5.93 1.07
N ASP A 238 2.53 -7.02 1.11
CA ASP A 238 1.77 -7.47 2.29
C ASP A 238 2.51 -8.51 3.10
N LYS A 239 3.67 -8.98 2.62
CA LYS A 239 4.41 -10.07 3.23
C LYS A 239 4.60 -9.87 4.73
N GLU A 240 5.19 -8.74 5.12
CA GLU A 240 5.49 -8.46 6.52
C GLU A 240 4.22 -8.31 7.36
N MET A 241 3.09 -7.84 6.78
CA MET A 241 1.80 -7.83 7.44
C MET A 241 1.32 -9.26 7.73
N LEU A 242 1.25 -10.12 6.70
CA LEU A 242 0.74 -11.49 6.83
C LEU A 242 1.62 -12.36 7.75
N GLU A 243 2.94 -12.16 7.74
CA GLU A 243 3.87 -12.82 8.67
C GLU A 243 3.72 -12.35 10.12
N THR A 244 3.25 -11.11 10.33
CA THR A 244 3.22 -10.49 11.65
C THR A 244 1.91 -10.75 12.40
N VAL A 245 0.78 -10.76 11.71
CA VAL A 245 -0.54 -10.97 12.32
C VAL A 245 -0.72 -12.36 12.91
N GLY A 246 -1.67 -12.52 13.82
CA GLY A 246 -2.07 -13.83 14.35
C GLY A 246 -2.61 -14.77 13.28
N LEU A 247 -3.33 -14.23 12.27
CA LEU A 247 -3.84 -14.99 11.12
C LEU A 247 -3.65 -14.18 9.84
N GLY A 248 -2.72 -14.60 8.99
CA GLY A 248 -2.47 -14.02 7.67
C GLY A 248 -3.25 -14.73 6.57
N ILE A 249 -4.07 -14.01 5.83
CA ILE A 249 -4.94 -14.54 4.78
C ILE A 249 -4.57 -13.92 3.44
N CYS A 250 -4.22 -14.75 2.45
CA CYS A 250 -3.98 -14.32 1.09
C CYS A 250 -5.26 -14.40 0.26
N MET A 251 -5.48 -13.43 -0.63
CA MET A 251 -6.54 -13.50 -1.63
C MET A 251 -6.18 -14.51 -2.73
N ALA A 252 -7.16 -15.23 -3.31
CA ALA A 252 -6.90 -16.19 -4.39
C ALA A 252 -6.34 -15.55 -5.67
N ASN A 253 -6.59 -14.26 -5.90
CA ASN A 253 -5.96 -13.49 -6.97
C ASN A 253 -4.50 -13.09 -6.66
N GLY A 254 -4.01 -13.31 -5.44
CA GLY A 254 -2.65 -13.01 -5.04
C GLY A 254 -1.62 -13.91 -5.72
N ASN A 255 -0.36 -13.51 -5.66
CA ASN A 255 0.72 -14.29 -6.25
C ASN A 255 1.00 -15.59 -5.48
N GLU A 256 1.60 -16.59 -6.13
CA GLU A 256 1.82 -17.90 -5.55
C GLU A 256 2.75 -17.89 -4.33
N GLN A 257 3.71 -16.95 -4.27
CA GLN A 257 4.61 -16.84 -3.12
C GLN A 257 3.83 -16.37 -1.87
N MET A 258 2.89 -15.42 -2.05
CA MET A 258 2.04 -14.95 -0.95
C MET A 258 1.08 -16.04 -0.46
N LYS A 259 0.49 -16.84 -1.37
CA LYS A 259 -0.39 -17.96 -1.01
C LYS A 259 0.34 -19.02 -0.19
N GLN A 260 1.62 -19.27 -0.51
CA GLN A 260 2.45 -20.22 0.24
C GLN A 260 2.87 -19.71 1.62
N LEU A 261 2.98 -18.40 1.78
CA LEU A 261 3.40 -17.76 3.01
C LEU A 261 2.23 -17.56 3.99
N ALA A 262 1.03 -17.32 3.46
CA ALA A 262 -0.16 -17.07 4.27
C ALA A 262 -0.59 -18.32 5.06
N ASP A 263 -1.25 -18.09 6.19
CA ASP A 263 -1.85 -19.18 6.99
C ASP A 263 -3.09 -19.79 6.29
N ASP A 264 -3.79 -19.01 5.46
CA ASP A 264 -4.96 -19.45 4.68
C ASP A 264 -5.11 -18.66 3.39
N VAL A 265 -5.92 -19.17 2.46
CA VAL A 265 -6.27 -18.53 1.20
C VAL A 265 -7.78 -18.39 1.12
N CYS A 266 -8.29 -17.18 0.95
CA CYS A 266 -9.70 -16.91 0.69
C CYS A 266 -9.95 -16.69 -0.81
N PRO A 267 -11.22 -16.77 -1.29
CA PRO A 267 -11.55 -16.48 -2.68
C PRO A 267 -11.08 -15.10 -3.15
N ALA A 268 -11.04 -14.91 -4.46
CA ALA A 268 -10.57 -13.67 -5.07
C ALA A 268 -11.44 -12.45 -4.67
N VAL A 269 -10.90 -11.25 -4.84
CA VAL A 269 -11.60 -9.99 -4.60
C VAL A 269 -12.91 -9.89 -5.40
N THR A 270 -12.94 -10.45 -6.61
CA THR A 270 -14.12 -10.51 -7.48
C THR A 270 -15.11 -11.62 -7.12
N GLU A 271 -14.78 -12.47 -6.14
CA GLU A 271 -15.55 -13.64 -5.70
C GLU A 271 -16.03 -13.51 -4.26
N ASP A 272 -16.21 -12.31 -3.76
CA ASP A 272 -16.61 -12.01 -2.37
C ASP A 272 -15.64 -12.57 -1.31
N GLY A 273 -14.33 -12.58 -1.61
CA GLY A 273 -13.32 -13.25 -0.78
C GLY A 273 -13.31 -12.78 0.68
N ILE A 274 -13.32 -11.47 0.93
CA ILE A 274 -13.40 -10.91 2.29
C ILE A 274 -14.68 -11.35 2.98
N GLN A 275 -15.85 -11.27 2.31
CA GLN A 275 -17.11 -11.68 2.90
C GLN A 275 -17.07 -13.15 3.34
N LYS A 276 -16.61 -14.04 2.46
CA LYS A 276 -16.51 -15.47 2.76
C LYS A 276 -15.54 -15.77 3.89
N ALA A 277 -14.41 -15.06 3.95
CA ALA A 277 -13.45 -15.21 5.04
C ALA A 277 -14.01 -14.69 6.37
N PHE A 278 -14.69 -13.55 6.41
CA PHE A 278 -15.30 -13.03 7.62
C PHE A 278 -16.36 -14.00 8.20
N LEU A 279 -17.12 -14.66 7.33
CA LEU A 279 -18.07 -15.69 7.74
C LEU A 279 -17.34 -16.94 8.25
N LYS A 280 -16.31 -17.42 7.53
CA LYS A 280 -15.49 -18.59 7.90
C LYS A 280 -14.89 -18.44 9.30
N TYR A 281 -14.38 -17.23 9.62
CA TYR A 281 -13.71 -16.96 10.89
C TYR A 281 -14.62 -16.34 11.95
N HIS A 282 -15.95 -16.37 11.76
CA HIS A 282 -16.94 -15.88 12.72
C HIS A 282 -16.72 -14.43 13.18
N LEU A 283 -16.23 -13.56 12.27
CA LEU A 283 -15.99 -12.15 12.55
C LEU A 283 -17.29 -11.29 12.49
N VAL A 284 -18.37 -11.87 12.00
CA VAL A 284 -19.68 -11.24 11.86
C VAL A 284 -20.79 -12.05 12.54
#